data_da183904ba2be246f777d86527d82598
#
_entry.id   da183904ba2be246f777d86527d82598
#
_cell.length_a   1.000
_cell.length_b   1.000
_cell.length_c   1.000
_cell.angle_alpha   90.00
_cell.angle_beta   90.00
_cell.angle_gamma   90.00
#
_symmetry.space_group_name_H-M   'P 1'
#
loop_
_entity.id
_entity.type
_entity.pdbx_description
1 polymer ?
#
loop_
_entity_poly.entity_id
_entity_poly.type
_entity_poly.pdbx_seq_one_letter_code
_entity_poly.pdbx_strand_id
1 'polypeptide(L)'
;MKRTEVFLEIVAKKKGCMLCDLAIAILEEIAPEFGEGVLRWEVVDVGAREGLRRFDELTEICSRRPAVPSIIINEIIAFDNIPDMEALSAAVREALSKKV
;
A
#
# COMPACT_ATOMS: atom_id res chain seq x y z
N MET A 1 19.25 6.68 -14.93
CA MET A 1 19.32 5.68 -13.89
C MET A 1 17.95 5.24 -13.41
N LYS A 2 17.75 3.97 -13.32
CA LYS A 2 16.48 3.45 -12.92
C LYS A 2 16.32 3.34 -11.44
N ARG A 3 15.19 3.74 -10.95
CA ARG A 3 14.87 3.55 -9.55
C ARG A 3 13.88 2.43 -9.44
N THR A 4 14.17 1.51 -8.54
CA THR A 4 13.23 0.42 -8.27
C THR A 4 12.65 0.65 -6.90
N GLU A 5 11.56 1.38 -6.87
CA GLU A 5 10.84 1.66 -5.65
C GLU A 5 9.44 1.13 -5.76
N VAL A 6 8.91 0.71 -4.63
CA VAL A 6 7.53 0.27 -4.54
C VAL A 6 6.85 1.17 -3.51
N PHE A 7 5.83 1.86 -3.94
CA PHE A 7 5.07 2.74 -3.05
C PHE A 7 3.74 2.10 -2.75
N LEU A 8 3.49 1.88 -1.46
CA LEU A 8 2.26 1.27 -1.02
C LEU A 8 1.40 2.30 -0.31
N GLU A 9 0.09 2.20 -0.52
CA GLU A 9 -0.83 3.05 0.19
C GLU A 9 -1.81 2.15 0.93
N ILE A 10 -1.90 2.35 2.24
CA ILE A 10 -2.79 1.59 3.09
C ILE A 10 -4.02 2.43 3.31
N VAL A 11 -5.13 2.02 2.69
CA VAL A 11 -6.39 2.75 2.83
C VAL A 11 -7.06 2.30 4.10
N ALA A 12 -7.36 3.24 5.00
CA ALA A 12 -7.94 2.93 6.27
C ALA A 12 -8.99 3.97 6.61
N LYS A 13 -9.93 3.60 7.48
CA LYS A 13 -10.98 4.53 7.84
C LYS A 13 -10.48 5.59 8.80
N LYS A 14 -9.50 5.25 9.62
CA LYS A 14 -8.90 6.23 10.50
C LYS A 14 -7.55 5.71 10.94
N LYS A 15 -6.71 6.65 11.37
CA LYS A 15 -5.41 6.29 11.87
C LYS A 15 -5.53 5.49 13.15
N GLY A 16 -4.54 4.65 13.39
CA GLY A 16 -4.46 3.90 14.63
C GLY A 16 -5.41 2.74 14.71
N CYS A 17 -6.05 2.37 13.61
CA CYS A 17 -6.88 1.18 13.64
C CYS A 17 -5.98 -0.06 13.63
N MET A 18 -6.49 -1.13 14.23
CA MET A 18 -5.69 -2.33 14.40
C MET A 18 -5.20 -2.90 13.07
N LEU A 19 -6.06 -2.90 12.06
CA LEU A 19 -5.68 -3.45 10.76
C LEU A 19 -4.60 -2.62 10.09
N CYS A 20 -4.69 -1.30 10.26
CA CYS A 20 -3.67 -0.42 9.72
C CYS A 20 -2.32 -0.67 10.40
N ASP A 21 -2.33 -0.80 11.71
CA ASP A 21 -1.12 -1.08 12.45
C ASP A 21 -0.54 -2.42 12.07
N LEU A 22 -1.38 -3.40 11.82
CA LEU A 22 -0.91 -4.71 11.39
C LEU A 22 -0.21 -4.62 10.04
N ALA A 23 -0.81 -3.89 9.11
CA ALA A 23 -0.21 -3.73 7.78
C ALA A 23 1.16 -3.06 7.88
N ILE A 24 1.26 -2.02 8.71
CA ILE A 24 2.53 -1.33 8.88
C ILE A 24 3.58 -2.27 9.49
N ALA A 25 3.18 -3.05 10.48
CA ALA A 25 4.10 -3.98 11.13
C ALA A 25 4.63 -5.00 10.12
N ILE A 26 3.76 -5.49 9.25
CA ILE A 26 4.19 -6.42 8.22
C ILE A 26 5.17 -5.76 7.26
N LEU A 27 4.88 -4.53 6.85
CA LEU A 27 5.78 -3.82 5.94
C LEU A 27 7.14 -3.58 6.57
N GLU A 28 7.16 -3.23 7.85
CA GLU A 28 8.42 -3.03 8.55
C GLU A 28 9.22 -4.31 8.64
N GLU A 29 8.51 -5.43 8.75
CA GLU A 29 9.19 -6.71 8.86
C GLU A 29 9.79 -7.15 7.53
N ILE A 30 9.10 -6.92 6.42
CA ILE A 30 9.60 -7.39 5.12
C ILE A 30 10.50 -6.39 4.42
N ALA A 31 10.46 -5.11 4.80
CA ALA A 31 11.23 -4.08 4.10
C ALA A 31 12.71 -4.41 3.98
N PRO A 32 13.39 -4.92 5.02
CA PRO A 32 14.82 -5.21 4.89
C PRO A 32 15.14 -6.23 3.82
N GLU A 33 14.20 -7.10 3.47
CA GLU A 33 14.45 -8.10 2.44
C GLU A 33 14.68 -7.46 1.07
N PHE A 34 14.13 -6.28 0.87
CA PHE A 34 14.16 -5.64 -0.44
C PHE A 34 15.21 -4.56 -0.57
N GLY A 35 15.82 -4.17 0.56
CA GLY A 35 16.86 -3.17 0.51
C GLY A 35 16.35 -1.82 0.95
N GLU A 36 17.30 -1.00 1.40
CA GLU A 36 16.97 0.30 1.95
C GLU A 36 16.39 1.21 0.89
N GLY A 37 15.29 1.86 1.22
CA GLY A 37 14.67 2.81 0.30
C GLY A 37 13.85 2.21 -0.81
N VAL A 38 13.72 0.88 -0.87
CA VAL A 38 12.94 0.25 -1.91
C VAL A 38 11.45 0.32 -1.60
N LEU A 39 11.08 0.08 -0.34
CA LEU A 39 9.69 0.11 0.07
C LEU A 39 9.36 1.42 0.76
N ARG A 40 8.31 2.07 0.30
CA ARG A 40 7.76 3.26 0.94
C ARG A 40 6.26 3.07 1.09
N TRP A 41 5.72 3.60 2.17
CA TRP A 41 4.28 3.47 2.37
C TRP A 41 3.72 4.66 3.10
N GLU A 42 2.43 4.89 2.89
CA GLU A 42 1.69 5.92 3.59
C GLU A 42 0.29 5.41 3.89
N VAL A 43 -0.32 5.95 4.91
CA VAL A 43 -1.69 5.63 5.26
C VAL A 43 -2.60 6.66 4.61
N VAL A 44 -3.62 6.17 3.91
CA VAL A 44 -4.65 7.03 3.33
C VAL A 44 -5.85 6.94 4.26
N ASP A 45 -6.02 7.97 5.08
CA ASP A 45 -7.05 8.02 6.11
C ASP A 45 -8.29 8.67 5.52
N VAL A 46 -9.29 7.85 5.16
CA VAL A 46 -10.49 8.38 4.52
C VAL A 46 -11.38 9.14 5.48
N GLY A 47 -11.04 9.16 6.76
CA GLY A 47 -11.73 10.00 7.73
C GLY A 47 -11.16 11.40 7.83
N ALA A 48 -10.05 11.66 7.15
CA ALA A 48 -9.41 12.97 7.14
C ALA A 48 -9.52 13.57 5.74
N ARG A 49 -9.48 14.90 5.70
CA ARG A 49 -9.69 15.60 4.43
C ARG A 49 -8.67 15.21 3.37
N GLU A 50 -7.40 15.20 3.74
CA GLU A 50 -6.36 14.89 2.77
C GLU A 50 -6.40 13.44 2.34
N GLY A 51 -6.69 12.55 3.28
CA GLY A 51 -6.82 11.15 2.93
C GLY A 51 -8.01 10.90 2.02
N LEU A 52 -9.11 11.59 2.27
CA LEU A 52 -10.28 11.44 1.41
C LEU A 52 -9.99 11.96 0.01
N ARG A 53 -9.24 13.05 -0.11
CA ARG A 53 -8.87 13.55 -1.42
C ARG A 53 -8.04 12.52 -2.17
N ARG A 54 -7.06 11.93 -1.48
CA ARG A 54 -6.23 10.90 -2.13
C ARG A 54 -7.08 9.69 -2.49
N PHE A 55 -8.02 9.32 -1.63
CA PHE A 55 -8.91 8.21 -1.91
C PHE A 55 -9.71 8.46 -3.19
N ASP A 56 -10.18 9.69 -3.37
CA ASP A 56 -10.92 10.03 -4.58
C ASP A 56 -10.01 9.96 -5.81
N GLU A 57 -8.76 10.41 -5.68
CA GLU A 57 -7.81 10.29 -6.78
C GLU A 57 -7.57 8.83 -7.14
N LEU A 58 -7.41 7.99 -6.13
CA LEU A 58 -7.16 6.58 -6.38
C LEU A 58 -8.37 5.90 -7.02
N THR A 59 -9.57 6.35 -6.66
CA THR A 59 -10.77 5.83 -7.30
C THR A 59 -10.75 6.11 -8.80
N GLU A 60 -10.29 7.30 -9.17
CA GLU A 60 -10.16 7.64 -10.59
C GLU A 60 -9.06 6.83 -11.26
N ILE A 61 -7.89 6.78 -10.62
CA ILE A 61 -6.74 6.09 -11.20
C ILE A 61 -7.02 4.62 -11.40
N CYS A 62 -7.62 3.98 -10.40
CA CYS A 62 -7.85 2.55 -10.43
C CYS A 62 -9.14 2.17 -11.14
N SER A 63 -9.94 3.15 -11.52
CA SER A 63 -11.23 2.94 -12.18
C SER A 63 -12.20 2.13 -11.32
N ARG A 64 -11.99 2.12 -10.02
CA ARG A 64 -12.95 1.58 -9.08
C ARG A 64 -12.60 2.06 -7.68
N ARG A 65 -13.59 2.06 -6.82
CA ARG A 65 -13.45 2.54 -5.47
C ARG A 65 -12.72 1.49 -4.62
N PRO A 66 -11.56 1.83 -4.04
CA PRO A 66 -10.86 0.86 -3.20
C PRO A 66 -11.68 0.49 -1.97
N ALA A 67 -11.55 -0.74 -1.54
CA ALA A 67 -12.18 -1.16 -0.29
C ALA A 67 -11.48 -0.52 0.90
N VAL A 68 -12.12 -0.55 2.05
CA VAL A 68 -11.53 -0.06 3.30
C VAL A 68 -11.63 -1.18 4.31
N PRO A 69 -10.51 -1.76 4.74
CA PRO A 69 -9.14 -1.45 4.36
C PRO A 69 -8.73 -2.08 3.04
N SER A 70 -7.70 -1.52 2.45
CA SER A 70 -7.12 -2.12 1.24
C SER A 70 -5.66 -1.69 1.15
N ILE A 71 -4.92 -2.36 0.28
CA ILE A 71 -3.53 -2.02 0.01
C ILE A 71 -3.38 -1.80 -1.48
N ILE A 72 -2.82 -0.64 -1.81
CA ILE A 72 -2.62 -0.23 -3.19
C ILE A 72 -1.12 -0.16 -3.42
N ILE A 73 -0.65 -0.82 -4.45
CA ILE A 73 0.77 -0.86 -4.77
C ILE A 73 0.98 -0.19 -6.11
N ASN A 74 1.77 0.89 -6.10
CA ASN A 74 2.05 1.66 -7.31
C ASN A 74 0.77 2.01 -8.06
N GLU A 75 -0.24 2.45 -7.30
CA GLU A 75 -1.52 2.91 -7.82
C GLU A 75 -2.36 1.81 -8.45
N ILE A 76 -2.10 0.57 -8.09
CA ILE A 76 -2.93 -0.57 -8.49
C ILE A 76 -3.45 -1.22 -7.23
N ILE A 77 -4.76 -1.47 -7.18
CA ILE A 77 -5.35 -2.11 -6.00
C ILE A 77 -4.84 -3.54 -5.94
N ALA A 78 -4.02 -3.83 -4.95
CA ALA A 78 -3.42 -5.16 -4.83
C ALA A 78 -4.24 -6.07 -3.93
N PHE A 79 -4.78 -5.54 -2.85
CA PHE A 79 -5.55 -6.33 -1.90
C PHE A 79 -6.75 -5.53 -1.43
N ASP A 80 -7.90 -6.20 -1.39
CA ASP A 80 -9.12 -5.59 -0.86
C ASP A 80 -9.26 -5.83 0.63
N ASN A 81 -8.21 -6.31 1.26
CA ASN A 81 -8.14 -6.54 2.69
C ASN A 81 -6.67 -6.56 3.06
N ILE A 82 -6.37 -6.72 4.35
CA ILE A 82 -4.98 -6.79 4.78
C ILE A 82 -4.50 -8.22 4.62
N PRO A 83 -3.48 -8.44 3.78
CA PRO A 83 -2.97 -9.79 3.53
C PRO A 83 -2.02 -10.24 4.63
N ASP A 84 -1.65 -11.51 4.60
CA ASP A 84 -0.59 -11.96 5.49
C ASP A 84 0.76 -11.54 4.93
N MET A 85 1.80 -11.79 5.72
CA MET A 85 3.15 -11.34 5.37
C MET A 85 3.63 -11.95 4.08
N GLU A 86 3.35 -13.22 3.88
CA GLU A 86 3.83 -13.93 2.71
C GLU A 86 3.19 -13.39 1.43
N ALA A 87 1.89 -13.15 1.48
CA ALA A 87 1.18 -12.64 0.31
C ALA A 87 1.65 -11.23 -0.02
N LEU A 88 1.86 -10.40 1.00
CA LEU A 88 2.31 -9.04 0.74
C LEU A 88 3.72 -9.02 0.19
N SER A 89 4.59 -9.86 0.73
CA SER A 89 5.96 -9.95 0.23
C SER A 89 5.98 -10.39 -1.23
N ALA A 90 5.15 -11.36 -1.59
CA ALA A 90 5.07 -11.82 -2.98
C ALA A 90 4.58 -10.71 -3.91
N ALA A 91 3.59 -9.93 -3.45
CA ALA A 91 3.08 -8.84 -4.27
C ALA A 91 4.12 -7.76 -4.49
N VAL A 92 4.93 -7.47 -3.48
CA VAL A 92 6.00 -6.49 -3.62
C VAL A 92 7.04 -7.00 -4.62
N ARG A 93 7.41 -8.27 -4.51
CA ARG A 93 8.36 -8.84 -5.45
C ARG A 93 7.85 -8.75 -6.88
N GLU A 94 6.58 -9.03 -7.06
CA GLU A 94 5.99 -8.95 -8.40
C GLU A 94 6.00 -7.51 -8.91
N ALA A 95 5.69 -6.54 -8.04
CA ALA A 95 5.71 -5.15 -8.44
C ALA A 95 7.11 -4.72 -8.87
N LEU A 96 8.12 -5.21 -8.17
CA LEU A 96 9.49 -4.89 -8.53
C LEU A 96 9.88 -5.51 -9.87
N SER A 97 9.43 -6.72 -10.12
CA SER A 97 9.81 -7.41 -11.36
C SER A 97 9.15 -6.78 -12.57
N LYS A 98 8.09 -6.02 -12.39
CA LYS A 98 7.44 -5.34 -13.50
C LYS A 98 8.08 -4.02 -13.87
N LYS A 99 9.03 -3.58 -13.06
CA LYS A 99 9.72 -2.32 -13.32
C LYS A 99 10.88 -2.59 -14.26
N VAL A 100 10.70 -2.33 -15.48
CA VAL A 100 11.76 -2.59 -16.44
C VAL A 100 12.13 -1.34 -17.19
#